data_d33a231f20a6f555c5a29c22363ecf09
#
_entry.id   d33a231f20a6f555c5a29c22363ecf09
#
_cell.length_a   1.000
_cell.length_b   1.000
_cell.length_c   1.000
_cell.angle_alpha   90.00
_cell.angle_beta   90.00
_cell.angle_gamma   90.00
#
_symmetry.space_group_name_H-M   'P 1'
#
loop_
_entity.id
_entity.type
_entity.pdbx_description
1 polymer ?
#
loop_
_entity_poly.entity_id
_entity_poly.type
_entity_poly.pdbx_seq_one_letter_code
_entity_poly.pdbx_strand_id
1 'polypeptide(L)'
;NPEGNAVLSIFPINSSEKFLLIDGDFKQNYKDIPENWPNLPRIAQHCRILAKQQEINVINVQGIWDLAGDNPSENRQKMINRIIEKTKGLKNVIIAGDTNANINNPVLNDLAKLYKAVFGKELTSTFNMKRKTNPGYATAAVDLMFVSNEINVISKKVPQVDISDHLPIVVELELPD
;
A
#
# COMPACT_ATOMS: atom_id res chain seq x y z
N ASN A 1 -7.69 12.58 16.41
CA ASN A 1 -6.36 12.94 15.90
C ASN A 1 -6.38 12.86 14.38
N PRO A 2 -5.76 13.81 13.66
CA PRO A 2 -5.62 13.70 12.22
C PRO A 2 -4.65 12.53 11.89
N GLU A 3 -5.10 11.66 11.02
CA GLU A 3 -4.30 10.56 10.47
C GLU A 3 -4.05 10.83 8.99
N GLY A 4 -2.93 10.36 8.45
CA GLY A 4 -2.63 10.56 7.05
C GLY A 4 -1.38 9.82 6.58
N ASN A 5 -1.22 9.78 5.27
CA ASN A 5 -0.06 9.20 4.63
C ASN A 5 1.08 10.21 4.55
N ALA A 6 2.32 9.75 4.65
CA ALA A 6 3.51 10.57 4.49
C ALA A 6 4.53 9.88 3.61
N VAL A 7 5.21 10.66 2.76
CA VAL A 7 6.37 10.23 1.99
C VAL A 7 7.53 11.13 2.37
N LEU A 8 8.64 10.53 2.75
CA LEU A 8 9.91 11.21 3.02
C LEU A 8 10.91 10.81 1.96
N SER A 9 11.67 11.75 1.45
CA SER A 9 12.67 11.52 0.40
C SER A 9 13.92 12.39 0.61
N ILE A 10 15.09 11.80 0.34
CA ILE A 10 16.34 12.58 0.21
C ILE A 10 16.46 13.21 -1.17
N PHE A 11 15.66 12.78 -2.13
CA PHE A 11 15.56 13.36 -3.48
C PHE A 11 14.44 14.39 -3.52
N PRO A 12 14.50 15.36 -4.45
CA PRO A 12 13.42 16.33 -4.62
C PRO A 12 12.07 15.67 -4.90
N ILE A 13 11.05 16.08 -4.15
CA ILE A 13 9.66 15.75 -4.44
C ILE A 13 9.09 16.89 -5.27
N ASN A 14 8.92 16.64 -6.58
CA ASN A 14 8.46 17.66 -7.53
C ASN A 14 6.97 17.96 -7.40
N SER A 15 6.17 16.96 -7.03
CA SER A 15 4.75 17.13 -6.74
C SER A 15 4.25 16.07 -5.77
N SER A 16 3.21 16.44 -5.03
CA SER A 16 2.47 15.55 -4.16
C SER A 16 0.98 15.87 -4.28
N GLU A 17 0.19 14.87 -4.59
CA GLU A 17 -1.26 14.98 -4.67
C GLU A 17 -1.94 13.81 -3.96
N LYS A 18 -3.13 14.04 -3.45
CA LYS A 18 -3.98 13.00 -2.87
C LYS A 18 -5.08 12.61 -3.84
N PHE A 19 -5.47 11.35 -3.83
CA PHE A 19 -6.68 10.86 -4.51
C PHE A 19 -7.45 9.90 -3.63
N LEU A 20 -8.76 9.84 -3.85
CA LEU A 20 -9.65 8.98 -3.08
C LEU A 20 -9.50 7.53 -3.50
N LEU A 21 -9.36 6.63 -2.54
CA LEU A 21 -9.47 5.18 -2.73
C LEU A 21 -10.92 4.73 -2.58
N ILE A 22 -11.66 5.39 -1.69
CA ILE A 22 -13.10 5.27 -1.51
C ILE A 22 -13.69 6.66 -1.34
N ASP A 23 -14.87 6.88 -1.92
CA ASP A 23 -15.64 8.10 -1.71
C ASP A 23 -16.17 8.13 -0.28
N GLY A 24 -16.20 9.33 0.29
CA GLY A 24 -16.73 9.57 1.61
C GLY A 24 -16.59 11.04 1.99
N ASP A 25 -17.34 11.44 2.99
CA ASP A 25 -17.25 12.78 3.54
C ASP A 25 -16.30 12.81 4.73
N PHE A 26 -15.10 13.38 4.53
CA PHE A 26 -14.12 13.58 5.60
C PHE A 26 -14.60 14.53 6.72
N LYS A 27 -15.69 15.26 6.50
CA LYS A 27 -16.31 16.14 7.51
C LYS A 27 -17.33 15.40 8.37
N GLN A 28 -17.76 14.21 7.95
CA GLN A 28 -18.70 13.41 8.72
C GLN A 28 -17.99 12.83 9.95
N ASN A 29 -18.58 13.05 11.13
CA ASN A 29 -18.12 12.40 12.36
C ASN A 29 -18.55 10.92 12.34
N TYR A 30 -17.69 10.06 11.82
CA TYR A 30 -17.87 8.61 11.96
C TYR A 30 -17.56 8.20 13.41
N LYS A 31 -18.41 7.36 13.99
CA LYS A 31 -18.01 6.66 15.22
C LYS A 31 -16.88 5.71 14.88
N ASP A 32 -15.85 5.71 15.72
CA ASP A 32 -14.73 4.79 15.58
C ASP A 32 -15.10 3.40 16.10
N ILE A 33 -15.90 2.70 15.30
CA ILE A 33 -16.33 1.32 15.53
C ILE A 33 -16.09 0.50 14.27
N PRO A 34 -15.76 -0.81 14.38
CA PRO A 34 -15.39 -1.66 13.25
C PRO A 34 -16.40 -1.67 12.11
N GLU A 35 -17.69 -1.55 12.40
CA GLU A 35 -18.77 -1.54 11.42
C GLU A 35 -18.71 -0.33 10.47
N ASN A 36 -18.10 0.77 10.91
CA ASN A 36 -17.93 1.98 10.11
C ASN A 36 -16.64 1.99 9.28
N TRP A 37 -15.61 1.24 9.70
CA TRP A 37 -14.28 1.28 9.08
C TRP A 37 -14.27 0.99 7.58
N PRO A 38 -15.08 0.06 7.03
CA PRO A 38 -15.14 -0.18 5.59
C PRO A 38 -15.62 1.02 4.78
N ASN A 39 -16.36 1.93 5.41
CA ASN A 39 -16.98 3.08 4.77
C ASN A 39 -16.25 4.40 5.06
N LEU A 40 -15.17 4.35 5.85
CA LEU A 40 -14.36 5.54 6.09
C LEU A 40 -13.67 5.97 4.79
N PRO A 41 -13.70 7.28 4.47
CA PRO A 41 -12.98 7.76 3.31
C PRO A 41 -11.49 7.44 3.44
N ARG A 42 -10.92 6.85 2.40
CA ARG A 42 -9.51 6.50 2.34
C ARG A 42 -8.87 7.20 1.16
N ILE A 43 -7.63 7.64 1.38
CA ILE A 43 -6.82 8.30 0.36
C ILE A 43 -5.53 7.54 0.12
N ALA A 44 -5.03 7.67 -1.10
CA ALA A 44 -3.62 7.45 -1.40
C ALA A 44 -2.95 8.76 -1.73
N GLN A 45 -1.63 8.80 -1.57
CA GLN A 45 -0.79 9.92 -1.92
C GLN A 45 0.06 9.53 -3.13
N HIS A 46 0.05 10.36 -4.17
CA HIS A 46 0.93 10.24 -5.32
C HIS A 46 2.01 11.29 -5.24
N CYS A 47 3.26 10.87 -5.10
CA CYS A 47 4.44 11.73 -5.14
C CYS A 47 5.26 11.46 -6.40
N ARG A 48 5.69 12.53 -7.07
CA ARG A 48 6.69 12.46 -8.15
C ARG A 48 8.03 12.88 -7.57
N ILE A 49 8.98 11.95 -7.61
CA ILE A 49 10.31 12.12 -7.02
C ILE A 49 11.33 12.09 -8.15
N LEU A 50 12.23 13.07 -8.16
CA LEU A 50 13.30 13.13 -9.15
C LEU A 50 14.59 12.51 -8.57
N ALA A 51 14.89 11.28 -8.95
CA ALA A 51 16.11 10.59 -8.55
C ALA A 51 17.02 10.37 -9.76
N LYS A 52 18.26 10.87 -9.68
CA LYS A 52 19.28 10.70 -10.75
C LYS A 52 18.76 11.07 -12.16
N GLN A 53 18.01 12.18 -12.26
CA GLN A 53 17.38 12.67 -13.50
C GLN A 53 16.20 11.82 -14.03
N GLN A 54 15.77 10.82 -13.29
CA GLN A 54 14.59 10.03 -13.62
C GLN A 54 13.44 10.37 -12.67
N GLU A 55 12.24 10.48 -13.21
CA GLU A 55 11.03 10.64 -12.42
C GLU A 55 10.54 9.28 -11.93
N ILE A 56 10.32 9.18 -10.63
CA ILE A 56 9.72 8.03 -9.96
C ILE A 56 8.34 8.42 -9.47
N ASN A 57 7.34 7.61 -9.76
CA ASN A 57 5.96 7.79 -9.33
C ASN A 57 5.67 6.90 -8.11
N VAL A 58 5.65 7.48 -6.92
CA VAL A 58 5.39 6.77 -5.67
C VAL A 58 3.93 6.93 -5.27
N ILE A 59 3.21 5.83 -5.16
CA ILE A 59 1.83 5.77 -4.66
C ILE A 59 1.89 5.17 -3.25
N ASN A 60 1.67 6.01 -2.25
CA ASN A 60 1.61 5.61 -0.85
C ASN A 60 0.16 5.31 -0.46
N VAL A 61 -0.12 4.08 -0.07
CA VAL A 61 -1.47 3.56 0.14
C VAL A 61 -1.72 3.29 1.61
N GLN A 62 -2.84 3.80 2.13
CA GLN A 62 -3.50 3.29 3.32
C GLN A 62 -4.84 2.69 2.88
N GLY A 63 -4.87 1.38 2.77
CA GLY A 63 -5.97 0.64 2.19
C GLY A 63 -7.19 0.52 3.08
N ILE A 64 -8.18 -0.22 2.59
CA ILE A 64 -9.48 -0.35 3.21
C ILE A 64 -9.47 -1.57 4.11
N TRP A 65 -9.58 -1.35 5.41
CA TRP A 65 -9.95 -2.41 6.33
C TRP A 65 -11.41 -2.81 6.08
N ASP A 66 -11.69 -4.11 6.04
CA ASP A 66 -13.00 -4.63 5.68
C ASP A 66 -13.38 -5.82 6.57
N LEU A 67 -14.66 -5.85 7.01
CA LEU A 67 -15.23 -6.95 7.79
C LEU A 67 -15.23 -8.29 7.06
N ALA A 68 -15.08 -8.28 5.72
CA ALA A 68 -14.93 -9.49 4.92
C ALA A 68 -13.66 -10.30 5.26
N GLY A 69 -12.78 -9.78 6.12
CA GLY A 69 -11.50 -10.41 6.46
C GLY A 69 -10.62 -10.54 5.21
N ASP A 70 -10.17 -11.76 4.89
CA ASP A 70 -9.34 -12.03 3.70
C ASP A 70 -10.15 -12.25 2.42
N ASN A 71 -11.47 -12.16 2.48
CA ASN A 71 -12.31 -12.31 1.28
C ASN A 71 -12.28 -11.03 0.42
N PRO A 72 -12.51 -11.17 -0.89
CA PRO A 72 -12.74 -10.02 -1.76
C PRO A 72 -13.95 -9.22 -1.30
N SER A 73 -13.86 -7.89 -1.44
CA SER A 73 -14.99 -7.00 -1.22
C SER A 73 -15.09 -5.95 -2.33
N GLU A 74 -16.28 -5.40 -2.51
CA GLU A 74 -16.53 -4.36 -3.50
C GLU A 74 -15.67 -3.11 -3.24
N ASN A 75 -15.51 -2.72 -1.98
CA ASN A 75 -14.71 -1.57 -1.59
C ASN A 75 -13.23 -1.77 -1.89
N ARG A 76 -12.68 -2.96 -1.60
CA ARG A 76 -11.30 -3.29 -1.98
C ARG A 76 -11.12 -3.32 -3.49
N GLN A 77 -12.09 -3.84 -4.25
CA GLN A 77 -12.02 -3.81 -5.71
C GLN A 77 -12.05 -2.39 -6.25
N LYS A 78 -12.90 -1.51 -5.70
CA LYS A 78 -12.91 -0.06 -6.04
C LYS A 78 -11.57 0.58 -5.76
N MET A 79 -10.95 0.30 -4.60
CA MET A 79 -9.61 0.78 -4.25
C MET A 79 -8.58 0.39 -5.31
N ILE A 80 -8.53 -0.88 -5.69
CA ILE A 80 -7.58 -1.38 -6.69
C ILE A 80 -7.81 -0.72 -8.04
N ASN A 81 -9.06 -0.62 -8.48
CA ASN A 81 -9.41 0.03 -9.75
C ASN A 81 -8.95 1.49 -9.79
N ARG A 82 -9.09 2.25 -8.70
CA ARG A 82 -8.64 3.64 -8.62
C ARG A 82 -7.11 3.76 -8.63
N ILE A 83 -6.39 2.85 -7.99
CA ILE A 83 -4.93 2.80 -8.06
C ILE A 83 -4.50 2.54 -9.52
N ILE A 84 -5.11 1.58 -10.19
CA ILE A 84 -4.81 1.24 -11.59
C ILE A 84 -5.11 2.44 -12.49
N GLU A 85 -6.26 3.08 -12.35
CA GLU A 85 -6.63 4.26 -13.13
C GLU A 85 -5.62 5.40 -12.94
N LYS A 86 -5.25 5.68 -11.68
CA LYS A 86 -4.30 6.74 -11.33
C LYS A 86 -2.90 6.49 -11.90
N THR A 87 -2.49 5.24 -11.99
CA THR A 87 -1.14 4.86 -12.43
C THR A 87 -1.05 4.54 -13.93
N LYS A 88 -2.18 4.56 -14.64
CA LYS A 88 -2.24 4.26 -16.07
C LYS A 88 -1.35 5.20 -16.88
N GLY A 89 -0.42 4.61 -17.65
CA GLY A 89 0.50 5.35 -18.51
C GLY A 89 1.69 6.01 -17.80
N LEU A 90 1.78 5.90 -16.46
CA LEU A 90 2.95 6.34 -15.72
C LEU A 90 4.10 5.32 -15.88
N LYS A 91 5.33 5.82 -15.81
CA LYS A 91 6.57 5.02 -15.79
C LYS A 91 7.17 5.03 -14.40
N ASN A 92 8.05 4.08 -14.13
CA ASN A 92 8.78 3.98 -12.85
C ASN A 92 7.83 4.07 -11.65
N VAL A 93 6.74 3.29 -11.67
CA VAL A 93 5.72 3.31 -10.62
C VAL A 93 6.14 2.41 -9.47
N ILE A 94 6.03 2.93 -8.25
CA ILE A 94 6.15 2.19 -6.99
C ILE A 94 4.85 2.40 -6.22
N ILE A 95 4.08 1.33 -6.01
CA ILE A 95 2.86 1.33 -5.18
C ILE A 95 3.24 0.63 -3.88
N ALA A 96 3.16 1.31 -2.76
CA ALA A 96 3.56 0.75 -1.46
C ALA A 96 2.68 1.24 -0.32
N GLY A 97 2.57 0.42 0.71
CA GLY A 97 1.86 0.74 1.96
C GLY A 97 0.99 -0.40 2.46
N ASP A 98 0.22 -0.10 3.49
CA ASP A 98 -0.76 -1.02 4.04
C ASP A 98 -1.99 -1.09 3.11
N THR A 99 -2.15 -2.20 2.42
CA THR A 99 -3.31 -2.44 1.54
C THR A 99 -4.56 -2.87 2.30
N ASN A 100 -4.41 -3.25 3.57
CA ASN A 100 -5.46 -3.91 4.36
C ASN A 100 -6.10 -5.12 3.64
N ALA A 101 -5.41 -5.66 2.65
CA ALA A 101 -5.74 -6.87 1.93
C ALA A 101 -4.54 -7.82 2.00
N ASN A 102 -4.76 -9.04 2.51
CA ASN A 102 -3.70 -10.04 2.57
C ASN A 102 -3.15 -10.30 1.16
N ILE A 103 -1.86 -10.54 1.06
CA ILE A 103 -1.14 -10.79 -0.21
C ILE A 103 -1.83 -11.84 -1.11
N ASN A 104 -2.58 -12.76 -0.53
CA ASN A 104 -3.35 -13.78 -1.25
C ASN A 104 -4.76 -13.33 -1.64
N ASN A 105 -5.17 -12.11 -1.30
CA ASN A 105 -6.52 -11.63 -1.62
C ASN A 105 -6.69 -11.48 -3.14
N PRO A 106 -7.72 -12.09 -3.75
CA PRO A 106 -7.93 -12.04 -5.20
C PRO A 106 -8.01 -10.65 -5.81
N VAL A 107 -8.41 -9.62 -5.06
CA VAL A 107 -8.48 -8.24 -5.57
C VAL A 107 -7.11 -7.71 -6.00
N LEU A 108 -6.03 -8.22 -5.42
CA LEU A 108 -4.65 -7.83 -5.76
C LEU A 108 -4.19 -8.40 -7.11
N ASN A 109 -4.89 -9.40 -7.66
CA ASN A 109 -4.53 -10.01 -8.94
C ASN A 109 -4.54 -8.99 -10.09
N ASP A 110 -5.43 -7.99 -10.04
CA ASP A 110 -5.49 -6.97 -11.09
C ASP A 110 -4.27 -6.04 -11.06
N LEU A 111 -3.75 -5.72 -9.87
CA LEU A 111 -2.45 -5.04 -9.74
C LEU A 111 -1.32 -5.95 -10.22
N ALA A 112 -1.30 -7.22 -9.83
CA ALA A 112 -0.25 -8.17 -10.19
C ALA A 112 -0.18 -8.49 -11.69
N LYS A 113 -1.25 -8.23 -12.48
CA LYS A 113 -1.22 -8.30 -13.94
C LYS A 113 -0.45 -7.15 -14.58
N LEU A 114 -0.40 -5.99 -13.92
CA LEU A 114 0.18 -4.75 -14.45
C LEU A 114 1.55 -4.42 -13.84
N TYR A 115 1.76 -4.81 -12.60
CA TYR A 115 2.94 -4.50 -11.81
C TYR A 115 3.53 -5.77 -11.21
N LYS A 116 4.84 -5.77 -11.05
CA LYS A 116 5.55 -6.83 -10.35
C LYS A 116 5.30 -6.71 -8.85
N ALA A 117 4.70 -7.73 -8.23
CA ALA A 117 4.64 -7.83 -6.78
C ALA A 117 6.06 -8.10 -6.25
N VAL A 118 6.54 -7.23 -5.35
CA VAL A 118 7.90 -7.33 -4.81
C VAL A 118 8.03 -8.54 -3.89
N PHE A 119 7.03 -8.76 -3.05
CA PHE A 119 6.93 -9.93 -2.19
C PHE A 119 5.93 -10.91 -2.78
N GLY A 120 6.23 -12.20 -2.66
CA GLY A 120 5.37 -13.29 -3.07
C GLY A 120 4.84 -14.05 -1.85
N LYS A 121 4.51 -15.33 -2.06
CA LYS A 121 3.97 -16.22 -1.02
C LYS A 121 4.95 -16.50 0.14
N GLU A 122 6.21 -16.16 -0.02
CA GLU A 122 7.23 -16.24 1.04
C GLU A 122 6.98 -15.21 2.16
N LEU A 123 6.23 -14.13 1.89
CA LEU A 123 5.85 -13.16 2.90
C LEU A 123 4.63 -13.67 3.68
N THR A 124 4.84 -14.14 4.89
CA THR A 124 3.79 -14.72 5.72
C THR A 124 3.04 -13.68 6.54
N SER A 125 3.75 -12.67 7.06
CA SER A 125 3.14 -11.61 7.87
C SER A 125 3.95 -10.33 7.80
N THR A 126 3.25 -9.19 7.90
CA THR A 126 3.82 -7.87 8.11
C THR A 126 3.42 -7.27 9.46
N PHE A 127 2.87 -8.07 10.36
CA PHE A 127 2.54 -7.64 11.72
C PHE A 127 3.62 -7.98 12.74
N ASN A 128 3.82 -7.07 13.68
CA ASN A 128 4.67 -7.31 14.84
C ASN A 128 3.90 -8.10 15.90
N MET A 129 4.13 -9.40 15.97
CA MET A 129 3.43 -10.29 16.88
C MET A 129 3.74 -10.06 18.37
N LYS A 130 4.71 -9.20 18.71
CA LYS A 130 4.89 -8.71 20.08
C LYS A 130 3.82 -7.70 20.50
N ARG A 131 3.22 -7.01 19.51
CA ARG A 131 2.21 -5.98 19.72
C ARG A 131 0.82 -6.40 19.28
N LYS A 132 0.71 -7.28 18.29
CA LYS A 132 -0.55 -7.88 17.81
C LYS A 132 -0.71 -9.28 18.37
N THR A 133 -1.60 -9.44 19.33
CA THR A 133 -1.77 -10.71 20.07
C THR A 133 -2.76 -11.68 19.40
N ASN A 134 -3.58 -11.23 18.45
CA ASN A 134 -4.48 -12.11 17.72
C ASN A 134 -3.67 -13.01 16.77
N PRO A 135 -3.77 -14.36 16.90
CA PRO A 135 -2.99 -15.30 16.08
C PRO A 135 -3.17 -15.15 14.56
N GLY A 136 -4.33 -14.66 14.11
CA GLY A 136 -4.60 -14.43 12.69
C GLY A 136 -3.61 -13.47 12.02
N TYR A 137 -3.01 -12.54 12.77
CA TYR A 137 -2.00 -11.63 12.24
C TYR A 137 -0.67 -12.31 11.88
N ALA A 138 -0.39 -13.48 12.44
CA ALA A 138 0.83 -14.22 12.13
C ALA A 138 0.89 -14.73 10.67
N THR A 139 -0.25 -14.75 10.00
CA THR A 139 -0.38 -15.20 8.61
C THR A 139 -1.00 -14.11 7.71
N ALA A 140 -0.94 -12.85 8.13
CA ALA A 140 -1.50 -11.72 7.40
C ALA A 140 -0.39 -10.77 6.92
N ALA A 141 -0.11 -10.78 5.63
CA ALA A 141 0.81 -9.85 4.98
C ALA A 141 0.00 -8.81 4.21
N VAL A 142 -0.11 -7.62 4.79
CA VAL A 142 -0.95 -6.52 4.27
C VAL A 142 -0.15 -5.29 3.83
N ASP A 143 1.09 -5.14 4.35
CA ASP A 143 2.02 -4.11 3.89
C ASP A 143 2.75 -4.63 2.67
N LEU A 144 2.41 -4.11 1.50
CA LEU A 144 2.83 -4.66 0.22
C LEU A 144 3.53 -3.60 -0.64
N MET A 145 4.30 -4.08 -1.60
CA MET A 145 4.89 -3.24 -2.63
C MET A 145 4.73 -3.88 -4.00
N PHE A 146 4.29 -3.06 -4.97
CA PHE A 146 4.25 -3.39 -6.38
C PHE A 146 5.08 -2.36 -7.15
N VAL A 147 5.80 -2.80 -8.17
CA VAL A 147 6.64 -1.92 -8.98
C VAL A 147 6.40 -2.15 -10.47
N SER A 148 6.63 -1.14 -11.27
CA SER A 148 6.65 -1.27 -12.74
C SER A 148 7.57 -2.42 -13.17
N ASN A 149 7.21 -3.11 -14.26
CA ASN A 149 7.92 -4.31 -14.69
C ASN A 149 9.39 -4.06 -15.07
N GLU A 150 9.71 -2.84 -15.51
CA GLU A 150 11.05 -2.40 -15.86
C GLU A 150 11.96 -2.14 -14.66
N ILE A 151 11.41 -1.99 -13.44
CA ILE A 151 12.20 -1.80 -12.21
C ILE A 151 12.72 -3.16 -11.71
N ASN A 152 14.03 -3.26 -11.47
CA ASN A 152 14.63 -4.45 -10.89
C ASN A 152 14.56 -4.43 -9.37
N VAL A 153 14.19 -5.55 -8.77
CA VAL A 153 14.25 -5.75 -7.31
C VAL A 153 15.58 -6.42 -6.97
N ILE A 154 16.49 -5.66 -6.36
CA ILE A 154 17.84 -6.14 -6.00
C ILE A 154 17.79 -6.92 -4.68
N SER A 155 17.14 -6.33 -3.67
CA SER A 155 16.97 -7.01 -2.39
C SER A 155 15.66 -6.60 -1.73
N LYS A 156 15.15 -7.47 -0.86
CA LYS A 156 13.93 -7.24 -0.08
C LYS A 156 14.01 -7.92 1.28
N LYS A 157 13.48 -7.29 2.31
CA LYS A 157 13.44 -7.85 3.66
C LYS A 157 12.33 -7.23 4.50
N VAL A 158 11.93 -7.95 5.55
CA VAL A 158 11.00 -7.48 6.59
C VAL A 158 11.74 -7.57 7.93
N PRO A 159 12.40 -6.48 8.37
CA PRO A 159 13.15 -6.45 9.62
C PRO A 159 12.23 -6.69 10.82
N GLN A 160 12.64 -7.59 11.73
CA GLN A 160 11.92 -7.92 12.96
C GLN A 160 12.26 -6.90 14.05
N VAL A 161 11.76 -5.67 13.90
CA VAL A 161 12.01 -4.56 14.82
C VAL A 161 10.75 -4.19 15.59
N ASP A 162 10.92 -3.82 16.86
CA ASP A 162 9.79 -3.52 17.75
C ASP A 162 9.54 -2.00 17.87
N ILE A 163 9.22 -1.36 16.75
CA ILE A 163 8.95 0.09 16.69
C ILE A 163 7.48 0.42 16.42
N SER A 164 6.72 -0.51 15.83
CA SER A 164 5.31 -0.36 15.49
C SER A 164 4.60 -1.71 15.63
N ASP A 165 3.29 -1.72 15.55
CA ASP A 165 2.47 -2.93 15.46
C ASP A 165 2.47 -3.55 14.05
N HIS A 166 2.97 -2.82 13.05
CA HIS A 166 3.38 -3.34 11.75
C HIS A 166 4.92 -3.41 11.64
N LEU A 167 5.40 -4.37 10.87
CA LEU A 167 6.82 -4.50 10.54
C LEU A 167 7.13 -3.69 9.27
N PRO A 168 8.29 -3.01 9.22
CA PRO A 168 8.67 -2.29 8.00
C PRO A 168 9.05 -3.27 6.89
N ILE A 169 8.65 -2.97 5.66
CA ILE A 169 9.21 -3.59 4.46
C ILE A 169 10.35 -2.72 3.93
N VAL A 170 11.48 -3.32 3.62
CA VAL A 170 12.66 -2.63 3.08
C VAL A 170 13.04 -3.27 1.76
N VAL A 171 13.15 -2.46 0.72
CA VAL A 171 13.40 -2.93 -0.65
C VAL A 171 14.46 -2.05 -1.29
N GLU A 172 15.41 -2.69 -1.94
CA GLU A 172 16.39 -2.05 -2.82
C GLU A 172 15.97 -2.26 -4.26
N LEU A 173 15.83 -1.17 -5.00
CA LEU A 173 15.35 -1.14 -6.36
C LEU A 173 16.40 -0.51 -7.28
N GLU A 174 16.52 -1.06 -8.49
CA GLU A 174 17.30 -0.48 -9.58
C GLU A 174 16.33 0.01 -10.66
N LEU A 175 16.45 1.28 -10.99
CA LEU A 175 15.66 1.88 -12.07
C LEU A 175 16.27 1.47 -13.44
N PRO A 176 15.44 1.41 -14.50
CA PRO A 176 15.95 1.22 -15.85
C PRO A 176 16.87 2.39 -16.25
N ASP A 177 17.78 2.13 -17.20
CA ASP A 177 18.66 3.14 -17.79
C ASP A 177 17.89 4.21 -18.59
#